data_147ce67fe74a00efb2c86ac06ba6fe1e
#
_entry.id   147ce67fe74a00efb2c86ac06ba6fe1e
#
_cell.length_a   1.000
_cell.length_b   1.000
_cell.length_c   1.000
_cell.angle_alpha   90.00
_cell.angle_beta   90.00
_cell.angle_gamma   90.00
#
_symmetry.space_group_name_H-M   'P 1'
#
loop_
_entity.id
_entity.type
_entity.pdbx_description
1 polymer ?
#
loop_
_entity_poly.entity_id
_entity_poly.type
_entity_poly.pdbx_seq_one_letter_code
_entity_poly.pdbx_strand_id
1 'polypeptide(L)'
;SHPGSNDLDATVVYGVNQDQLRAEHRIVSNASCTTNCIIPVIKLLDDAYGIESGTVTTIHSAMHDQQVIDAYHPDLRRTRAASQSIIPVDTKLAAGITRFFPQFNDRFEAIAVRVPTINVTAIDLSVTVKKPVKANEVNLLLQKAAQGAFHGIVDYTELPLVSVDFNHDPHSAIVDGTQTRVSGAHLIKTLVWCDNE
;
A
#
# COMPACT_ATOMS: atom_id res chain seq x y z
N SER A 1 13.70 8.50 -1.87
CA SER A 1 12.68 7.86 -1.07
C SER A 1 12.99 6.38 -0.95
N HIS A 2 13.24 5.90 0.24
CA HIS A 2 13.57 4.51 0.50
C HIS A 2 13.20 4.19 1.96
N PRO A 3 12.64 3.01 2.27
CA PRO A 3 12.44 2.63 3.65
C PRO A 3 13.80 2.58 4.35
N GLY A 4 13.93 3.35 5.40
CA GLY A 4 15.16 3.41 6.18
C GLY A 4 15.18 2.38 7.31
N SER A 5 16.34 2.28 7.97
CA SER A 5 16.55 1.48 9.17
C SER A 5 15.81 2.06 10.39
N ASN A 6 15.95 1.41 11.54
CA ASN A 6 15.25 1.84 12.77
C ASN A 6 15.89 3.05 13.46
N ASP A 7 17.05 3.51 12.99
CA ASP A 7 17.85 4.60 13.52
C ASP A 7 17.61 5.96 12.83
N LEU A 8 16.50 6.07 12.08
CA LEU A 8 16.08 7.33 11.46
C LEU A 8 15.44 8.27 12.49
N ASP A 9 15.65 9.57 12.29
CA ASP A 9 14.99 10.62 13.10
C ASP A 9 13.48 10.64 12.85
N ALA A 10 13.05 10.43 11.61
CA ALA A 10 11.63 10.35 11.25
C ALA A 10 11.39 9.52 9.98
N THR A 11 10.22 8.88 9.91
CA THR A 11 9.65 8.31 8.69
C THR A 11 8.33 9.00 8.42
N VAL A 12 8.18 9.59 7.23
CA VAL A 12 7.05 10.44 6.89
C VAL A 12 6.29 9.89 5.68
N VAL A 13 4.96 9.87 5.81
CA VAL A 13 4.02 9.74 4.70
C VAL A 13 3.25 11.06 4.62
N TYR A 14 3.40 11.76 3.50
CA TYR A 14 2.75 13.05 3.30
C TYR A 14 1.21 12.92 3.33
N GLY A 15 0.54 13.85 3.98
CA GLY A 15 -0.89 13.81 4.26
C GLY A 15 -1.29 13.03 5.51
N VAL A 16 -0.35 12.32 6.15
CA VAL A 16 -0.63 11.50 7.33
C VAL A 16 0.11 11.96 8.57
N ASN A 17 1.43 12.17 8.48
CA ASN A 17 2.24 12.51 9.65
C ASN A 17 3.38 13.52 9.38
N GLN A 18 3.27 14.34 8.34
CA GLN A 18 4.29 15.36 8.02
C GLN A 18 4.51 16.36 9.17
N ASP A 19 3.51 16.56 10.03
CA ASP A 19 3.58 17.46 11.19
C ASP A 19 4.54 16.95 12.28
N GLN A 20 4.99 15.70 12.19
CA GLN A 20 6.01 15.13 13.07
C GLN A 20 7.43 15.58 12.70
N LEU A 21 7.62 16.19 11.52
CA LEU A 21 8.92 16.73 11.13
C LEU A 21 9.32 17.90 12.04
N ARG A 22 10.58 17.89 12.49
CA ARG A 22 11.18 18.91 13.34
C ARG A 22 12.46 19.43 12.72
N ALA A 23 12.85 20.64 13.07
CA ALA A 23 14.05 21.28 12.54
C ALA A 23 15.36 20.56 12.91
N GLU A 24 15.37 19.81 14.01
CA GLU A 24 16.51 19.01 14.48
C GLU A 24 16.69 17.68 13.74
N HIS A 25 15.67 17.18 13.02
CA HIS A 25 15.76 15.94 12.27
C HIS A 25 16.77 16.07 11.11
N ARG A 26 17.70 15.15 11.03
CA ARG A 26 18.79 15.12 10.03
C ARG A 26 18.63 14.01 9.01
N ILE A 27 18.11 12.87 9.44
CA ILE A 27 17.92 11.68 8.58
C ILE A 27 16.45 11.32 8.58
N VAL A 28 15.79 11.59 7.45
CA VAL A 28 14.36 11.38 7.29
C VAL A 28 14.10 10.44 6.12
N SER A 29 13.22 9.46 6.33
CA SER A 29 12.74 8.57 5.26
C SER A 29 11.36 9.00 4.80
N ASN A 30 11.14 8.95 3.50
CA ASN A 30 9.80 9.08 2.89
C ASN A 30 9.10 7.72 2.73
N ALA A 31 9.47 6.71 3.53
CA ALA A 31 8.92 5.36 3.49
C ALA A 31 9.11 4.65 2.12
N SER A 32 8.38 3.57 1.86
CA SER A 32 8.37 2.87 0.58
C SER A 32 7.16 3.28 -0.27
N CYS A 33 7.21 3.01 -1.58
CA CYS A 33 6.06 3.22 -2.48
C CYS A 33 4.79 2.55 -1.93
N THR A 34 4.87 1.28 -1.52
CA THR A 34 3.74 0.54 -0.96
C THR A 34 3.24 1.13 0.37
N THR A 35 4.12 1.66 1.20
CA THR A 35 3.73 2.34 2.45
C THR A 35 3.02 3.65 2.15
N ASN A 36 3.55 4.48 1.24
CA ASN A 36 2.90 5.72 0.83
C ASN A 36 1.52 5.48 0.21
N CYS A 37 1.35 4.37 -0.52
CA CYS A 37 0.08 3.99 -1.09
C CYS A 37 -0.94 3.60 -0.02
N ILE A 38 -0.57 2.70 0.91
CA ILE A 38 -1.59 2.06 1.75
C ILE A 38 -1.91 2.83 3.05
N ILE A 39 -0.95 3.58 3.60
CA ILE A 39 -1.12 4.29 4.88
C ILE A 39 -2.24 5.32 4.84
N PRO A 40 -2.39 6.17 3.80
CA PRO A 40 -3.53 7.07 3.69
C PRO A 40 -4.87 6.35 3.64
N VAL A 41 -4.96 5.22 2.93
CA VAL A 41 -6.19 4.43 2.81
C VAL A 41 -6.55 3.78 4.15
N ILE A 42 -5.59 3.18 4.85
CA ILE A 42 -5.79 2.63 6.20
C ILE A 42 -6.28 3.72 7.16
N LYS A 43 -5.65 4.90 7.14
CA LYS A 43 -6.07 6.03 7.97
C LYS A 43 -7.52 6.40 7.73
N LEU A 44 -7.94 6.56 6.48
CA LEU A 44 -9.31 6.92 6.11
C LEU A 44 -10.32 5.88 6.59
N LEU A 45 -10.02 4.60 6.42
CA LEU A 45 -10.90 3.51 6.85
C LEU A 45 -10.95 3.38 8.38
N ASP A 46 -9.82 3.56 9.08
CA ASP A 46 -9.78 3.51 10.54
C ASP A 46 -10.53 4.67 11.18
N ASP A 47 -10.30 5.90 10.71
CA ASP A 47 -10.98 7.09 11.19
C ASP A 47 -12.52 6.99 11.03
N ALA A 48 -12.98 6.39 9.94
CA ALA A 48 -14.41 6.28 9.65
C ALA A 48 -15.08 5.10 10.36
N TYR A 49 -14.44 3.91 10.32
CA TYR A 49 -15.09 2.65 10.69
C TYR A 49 -14.45 1.93 11.86
N GLY A 50 -13.22 2.29 12.25
CA GLY A 50 -12.46 1.65 13.33
C GLY A 50 -11.97 0.26 12.92
N ILE A 51 -10.74 0.16 12.45
CA ILE A 51 -10.13 -1.12 12.03
C ILE A 51 -9.82 -1.96 13.28
N GLU A 52 -10.14 -3.25 13.22
CA GLU A 52 -9.78 -4.24 14.24
C GLU A 52 -8.51 -5.00 13.85
N SER A 53 -8.45 -5.45 12.59
CA SER A 53 -7.33 -6.19 12.02
C SER A 53 -7.33 -6.09 10.50
N GLY A 54 -6.22 -6.47 9.87
CA GLY A 54 -6.15 -6.47 8.41
C GLY A 54 -5.04 -7.32 7.84
N THR A 55 -5.16 -7.60 6.56
CA THR A 55 -4.13 -8.25 5.75
C THR A 55 -3.89 -7.47 4.48
N VAL A 56 -2.63 -7.43 4.05
CA VAL A 56 -2.22 -6.75 2.83
C VAL A 56 -1.48 -7.71 1.92
N THR A 57 -1.90 -7.77 0.67
CA THR A 57 -1.14 -8.45 -0.38
C THR A 57 -0.66 -7.43 -1.40
N THR A 58 0.65 -7.31 -1.58
CA THR A 58 1.21 -6.49 -2.66
C THR A 58 1.50 -7.36 -3.88
N ILE A 59 0.92 -6.98 -5.01
CA ILE A 59 1.20 -7.55 -6.34
C ILE A 59 2.09 -6.54 -7.04
N HIS A 60 3.40 -6.76 -6.93
CA HIS A 60 4.41 -5.75 -7.22
C HIS A 60 5.16 -6.10 -8.52
N SER A 61 5.46 -5.09 -9.32
CA SER A 61 6.30 -5.27 -10.50
C SER A 61 7.67 -5.86 -10.16
N ALA A 62 8.35 -6.42 -11.15
CA ALA A 62 9.71 -6.89 -11.01
C ALA A 62 10.65 -5.74 -10.59
N MET A 63 11.60 -6.03 -9.70
CA MET A 63 12.60 -5.07 -9.22
C MET A 63 14.02 -5.54 -9.59
N HIS A 64 14.97 -4.62 -9.49
CA HIS A 64 16.38 -4.88 -9.80
C HIS A 64 17.04 -5.95 -8.91
N ASP A 65 16.45 -6.27 -7.76
CA ASP A 65 16.90 -7.35 -6.87
C ASP A 65 16.44 -8.75 -7.32
N GLN A 66 15.71 -8.84 -8.43
CA GLN A 66 15.23 -10.06 -9.05
C GLN A 66 16.09 -10.40 -10.27
N GLN A 67 16.41 -11.70 -10.46
CA GLN A 67 17.20 -12.16 -11.59
C GLN A 67 16.46 -11.94 -12.93
N VAL A 68 17.20 -11.55 -13.97
CA VAL A 68 16.66 -11.42 -15.34
C VAL A 68 16.47 -12.79 -15.99
N ILE A 69 17.41 -13.70 -15.72
CA ILE A 69 17.35 -15.12 -16.10
C ILE A 69 17.54 -15.97 -14.84
N ASP A 70 17.17 -17.24 -14.87
CA ASP A 70 17.43 -18.15 -13.76
C ASP A 70 18.93 -18.15 -13.42
N ALA A 71 19.27 -17.81 -12.19
CA ALA A 71 20.65 -17.71 -11.71
C ALA A 71 20.74 -18.03 -10.21
N TYR A 72 21.93 -18.35 -9.75
CA TYR A 72 22.16 -18.66 -8.35
C TYR A 72 21.83 -17.46 -7.44
N HIS A 73 21.10 -17.74 -6.37
CA HIS A 73 20.84 -16.80 -5.28
C HIS A 73 20.66 -17.58 -3.96
N PRO A 74 21.14 -17.08 -2.80
CA PRO A 74 20.94 -17.73 -1.50
C PRO A 74 19.47 -17.97 -1.14
N ASP A 75 18.59 -17.04 -1.48
CA ASP A 75 17.14 -17.23 -1.43
C ASP A 75 16.70 -17.97 -2.70
N LEU A 76 16.22 -19.19 -2.53
CA LEU A 76 15.81 -20.06 -3.65
C LEU A 76 14.66 -19.49 -4.49
N ARG A 77 13.78 -18.67 -3.92
CA ARG A 77 12.71 -18.00 -4.69
C ARG A 77 13.26 -16.95 -5.63
N ARG A 78 14.36 -16.30 -5.24
CA ARG A 78 15.03 -15.27 -6.05
C ARG A 78 15.97 -15.83 -7.13
N THR A 79 16.12 -17.16 -7.21
CA THR A 79 16.86 -17.79 -8.32
C THR A 79 16.10 -17.74 -9.64
N ARG A 80 14.80 -17.46 -9.61
CA ARG A 80 13.93 -17.49 -10.79
C ARG A 80 13.87 -16.16 -11.52
N ALA A 81 13.77 -16.25 -12.84
CA ALA A 81 13.66 -15.09 -13.71
C ALA A 81 12.38 -14.29 -13.43
N ALA A 82 12.53 -12.98 -13.27
CA ALA A 82 11.44 -12.05 -13.00
C ALA A 82 10.34 -12.05 -14.07
N SER A 83 10.71 -12.31 -15.32
CA SER A 83 9.81 -12.25 -16.49
C SER A 83 8.92 -13.49 -16.67
N GLN A 84 9.11 -14.56 -15.88
CA GLN A 84 8.47 -15.85 -16.14
C GLN A 84 7.71 -16.44 -14.95
N SER A 85 7.74 -15.78 -13.80
CA SER A 85 7.17 -16.37 -12.57
C SER A 85 6.48 -15.33 -11.69
N ILE A 86 5.49 -15.77 -10.96
CA ILE A 86 4.96 -15.06 -9.78
C ILE A 86 5.82 -15.50 -8.59
N ILE A 87 6.53 -14.57 -7.97
CA ILE A 87 7.55 -14.87 -6.97
C ILE A 87 7.15 -14.27 -5.62
N PRO A 88 6.80 -15.09 -4.62
CA PRO A 88 6.63 -14.61 -3.25
C PRO A 88 7.96 -14.10 -2.70
N VAL A 89 7.93 -12.95 -2.03
CA VAL A 89 9.11 -12.33 -1.40
C VAL A 89 8.76 -11.84 0.00
N ASP A 90 9.77 -11.73 0.85
CA ASP A 90 9.59 -11.15 2.18
C ASP A 90 9.25 -9.67 2.09
N THR A 91 8.39 -9.23 2.99
CA THR A 91 8.00 -7.82 3.12
C THR A 91 8.00 -7.37 4.57
N LYS A 92 8.37 -6.12 4.78
CA LYS A 92 8.26 -5.45 6.09
C LYS A 92 7.06 -4.52 6.17
N LEU A 93 6.08 -4.66 5.27
CA LEU A 93 4.95 -3.74 5.17
C LEU A 93 4.09 -3.74 6.44
N ALA A 94 3.82 -4.90 7.04
CA ALA A 94 3.09 -4.97 8.32
C ALA A 94 3.78 -4.17 9.43
N ALA A 95 5.09 -4.35 9.60
CA ALA A 95 5.90 -3.55 10.53
C ALA A 95 5.91 -2.05 10.14
N GLY A 96 5.87 -1.75 8.85
CA GLY A 96 5.69 -0.39 8.34
C GLY A 96 4.36 0.22 8.78
N ILE A 97 3.26 -0.49 8.65
CA ILE A 97 1.92 -0.05 9.09
C ILE A 97 1.92 0.22 10.60
N THR A 98 2.47 -0.69 11.41
CA THR A 98 2.56 -0.54 12.87
C THR A 98 3.37 0.69 13.28
N ARG A 99 4.37 1.10 12.49
CA ARG A 99 5.15 2.31 12.75
C ARG A 99 4.29 3.59 12.71
N PHE A 100 3.32 3.66 11.80
CA PHE A 100 2.39 4.80 11.70
C PHE A 100 1.19 4.66 12.63
N PHE A 101 0.77 3.44 12.89
CA PHE A 101 -0.40 3.10 13.70
C PHE A 101 -0.03 2.07 14.77
N PRO A 102 0.60 2.48 15.90
CA PRO A 102 1.03 1.56 16.95
C PRO A 102 -0.09 0.69 17.54
N GLN A 103 -1.36 1.16 17.46
CA GLN A 103 -2.53 0.41 17.88
C GLN A 103 -2.76 -0.87 17.07
N PHE A 104 -2.11 -1.01 15.91
CA PHE A 104 -2.22 -2.18 15.03
C PHE A 104 -1.08 -3.20 15.24
N ASN A 105 -0.31 -3.07 16.32
CA ASN A 105 0.69 -4.08 16.62
C ASN A 105 0.03 -5.47 16.71
N ASP A 106 0.61 -6.46 16.01
CA ASP A 106 0.11 -7.84 15.89
C ASP A 106 -1.33 -7.96 15.30
N ARG A 107 -1.81 -6.90 14.63
CA ARG A 107 -3.14 -6.90 13.99
C ARG A 107 -3.11 -6.82 12.48
N PHE A 108 -1.94 -6.59 11.90
CA PHE A 108 -1.73 -6.58 10.46
C PHE A 108 -0.68 -7.59 10.06
N GLU A 109 -1.00 -8.33 8.99
CA GLU A 109 -0.05 -9.20 8.30
C GLU A 109 0.05 -8.81 6.82
N ALA A 110 1.20 -9.10 6.21
CA ALA A 110 1.42 -8.76 4.82
C ALA A 110 2.18 -9.86 4.09
N ILE A 111 1.80 -10.09 2.84
CA ILE A 111 2.57 -10.87 1.89
C ILE A 111 2.89 -10.02 0.66
N ALA A 112 3.98 -10.32 -0.01
CA ALA A 112 4.34 -9.67 -1.25
C ALA A 112 4.62 -10.71 -2.33
N VAL A 113 4.15 -10.43 -3.53
CA VAL A 113 4.47 -11.23 -4.71
C VAL A 113 5.00 -10.32 -5.82
N ARG A 114 6.07 -10.74 -6.47
CA ARG A 114 6.57 -10.10 -7.70
C ARG A 114 5.88 -10.74 -8.89
N VAL A 115 5.50 -9.90 -9.83
CA VAL A 115 4.86 -10.32 -11.10
C VAL A 115 5.66 -9.78 -12.30
N PRO A 116 5.58 -10.41 -13.48
CA PRO A 116 6.35 -10.00 -14.65
C PRO A 116 5.74 -8.75 -15.34
N THR A 117 5.62 -7.66 -14.60
CA THR A 117 5.25 -6.33 -15.09
C THR A 117 6.40 -5.36 -14.86
N ILE A 118 6.49 -4.30 -15.67
CA ILE A 118 7.62 -3.36 -15.63
C ILE A 118 7.45 -2.37 -14.48
N ASN A 119 6.23 -1.88 -14.27
CA ASN A 119 5.90 -0.87 -13.27
C ASN A 119 4.49 -1.08 -12.74
N VAL A 120 4.10 -0.28 -11.77
CA VAL A 120 2.82 -0.27 -11.06
C VAL A 120 2.63 -1.48 -10.14
N THR A 121 2.25 -1.20 -8.92
CA THR A 121 1.88 -2.18 -7.91
C THR A 121 0.38 -2.13 -7.67
N ALA A 122 -0.26 -3.29 -7.61
CA ALA A 122 -1.60 -3.43 -7.04
C ALA A 122 -1.49 -3.85 -5.58
N ILE A 123 -2.22 -3.20 -4.69
CA ILE A 123 -2.30 -3.54 -3.27
C ILE A 123 -3.71 -3.99 -2.95
N ASP A 124 -3.84 -5.25 -2.58
CA ASP A 124 -5.06 -5.85 -2.07
C ASP A 124 -5.08 -5.68 -0.54
N LEU A 125 -5.94 -4.78 -0.05
CA LEU A 125 -6.15 -4.55 1.37
C LEU A 125 -7.46 -5.19 1.81
N SER A 126 -7.41 -6.02 2.83
CA SER A 126 -8.59 -6.57 3.51
C SER A 126 -8.54 -6.19 4.98
N VAL A 127 -9.58 -5.52 5.48
CA VAL A 127 -9.67 -5.08 6.89
C VAL A 127 -11.01 -5.44 7.51
N THR A 128 -10.97 -5.91 8.75
CA THR A 128 -12.17 -6.04 9.59
C THR A 128 -12.38 -4.76 10.38
N VAL A 129 -13.61 -4.25 10.36
CA VAL A 129 -13.98 -2.98 10.99
C VAL A 129 -15.08 -3.15 12.04
N LYS A 130 -15.09 -2.25 13.02
CA LYS A 130 -16.07 -2.26 14.14
C LYS A 130 -17.47 -1.85 13.70
N LYS A 131 -17.56 -0.84 12.85
CA LYS A 131 -18.85 -0.33 12.37
C LYS A 131 -19.28 -1.06 11.10
N PRO A 132 -20.55 -1.48 11.01
CA PRO A 132 -21.05 -2.08 9.78
C PRO A 132 -21.04 -1.06 8.64
N VAL A 133 -20.75 -1.52 7.44
CA VAL A 133 -20.57 -0.67 6.26
C VAL A 133 -20.97 -1.41 4.98
N LYS A 134 -21.32 -0.65 3.94
CA LYS A 134 -21.58 -1.15 2.58
C LYS A 134 -20.48 -0.65 1.62
N ALA A 135 -20.28 -1.37 0.53
CA ALA A 135 -19.24 -1.04 -0.45
C ALA A 135 -19.38 0.38 -1.04
N ASN A 136 -20.62 0.83 -1.30
CA ASN A 136 -20.86 2.19 -1.79
C ASN A 136 -20.52 3.28 -0.78
N GLU A 137 -20.63 3.00 0.52
CA GLU A 137 -20.24 3.94 1.58
C GLU A 137 -18.71 4.06 1.67
N VAL A 138 -18.01 2.94 1.52
CA VAL A 138 -16.53 2.92 1.42
C VAL A 138 -16.08 3.72 0.20
N ASN A 139 -16.67 3.47 -0.96
CA ASN A 139 -16.34 4.20 -2.19
C ASN A 139 -16.58 5.70 -2.04
N LEU A 140 -17.72 6.08 -1.48
CA LEU A 140 -18.04 7.49 -1.26
C LEU A 140 -17.07 8.18 -0.29
N LEU A 141 -16.62 7.48 0.76
CA LEU A 141 -15.60 7.97 1.70
C LEU A 141 -14.29 8.26 0.95
N LEU A 142 -13.79 7.28 0.19
CA LEU A 142 -12.51 7.37 -0.51
C LEU A 142 -12.55 8.41 -1.64
N GLN A 143 -13.64 8.47 -2.39
CA GLN A 143 -13.87 9.49 -3.42
C GLN A 143 -13.88 10.91 -2.84
N LYS A 144 -14.58 11.12 -1.72
CA LYS A 144 -14.60 12.42 -1.03
C LYS A 144 -13.22 12.82 -0.51
N ALA A 145 -12.46 11.86 0.00
CA ALA A 145 -11.09 12.11 0.47
C ALA A 145 -10.17 12.53 -0.69
N ALA A 146 -10.27 11.86 -1.84
CA ALA A 146 -9.52 12.18 -3.05
C ALA A 146 -9.83 13.59 -3.57
N GLN A 147 -11.08 14.03 -3.46
CA GLN A 147 -11.50 15.38 -3.87
C GLN A 147 -11.26 16.47 -2.80
N GLY A 148 -10.93 16.07 -1.57
CA GLY A 148 -10.81 16.94 -0.41
C GLY A 148 -9.47 16.89 0.27
N ALA A 149 -9.42 16.37 1.50
CA ALA A 149 -8.24 16.43 2.37
C ALA A 149 -7.01 15.67 1.83
N PHE A 150 -7.21 14.70 0.95
CA PHE A 150 -6.13 13.93 0.31
C PHE A 150 -5.99 14.22 -1.18
N HIS A 151 -6.50 15.36 -1.64
CA HIS A 151 -6.34 15.80 -3.03
C HIS A 151 -4.85 15.84 -3.41
N GLY A 152 -4.51 15.23 -4.56
CA GLY A 152 -3.13 15.10 -5.05
C GLY A 152 -2.29 14.03 -4.35
N ILE A 153 -2.84 13.33 -3.34
CA ILE A 153 -2.19 12.22 -2.64
C ILE A 153 -2.92 10.91 -2.93
N VAL A 154 -4.25 10.91 -2.77
CA VAL A 154 -5.13 9.79 -3.08
C VAL A 154 -6.01 10.19 -4.26
N ASP A 155 -6.13 9.31 -5.23
CA ASP A 155 -7.12 9.41 -6.31
C ASP A 155 -8.12 8.25 -6.24
N TYR A 156 -9.21 8.37 -6.99
CA TYR A 156 -10.30 7.39 -7.04
C TYR A 156 -10.83 7.25 -8.47
N THR A 157 -10.93 6.02 -8.94
CA THR A 157 -11.45 5.72 -10.28
C THR A 157 -12.53 4.63 -10.24
N GLU A 158 -13.50 4.71 -11.16
CA GLU A 158 -14.45 3.65 -11.50
C GLU A 158 -14.29 3.18 -12.95
N LEU A 159 -13.24 3.64 -13.62
CA LEU A 159 -12.93 3.22 -14.98
C LEU A 159 -12.32 1.80 -14.96
N PRO A 160 -12.57 0.97 -15.99
CA PRO A 160 -12.05 -0.39 -16.08
C PRO A 160 -10.57 -0.38 -16.53
N LEU A 161 -9.70 0.18 -15.70
CA LEU A 161 -8.28 0.36 -15.97
C LEU A 161 -7.46 -0.82 -15.49
N VAL A 162 -6.24 -0.95 -16.02
CA VAL A 162 -5.26 -1.98 -15.66
C VAL A 162 -3.92 -1.31 -15.32
N SER A 163 -2.96 -2.08 -14.81
CA SER A 163 -1.71 -1.55 -14.25
C SER A 163 -0.98 -0.55 -15.15
N VAL A 164 -0.91 -0.79 -16.47
CA VAL A 164 -0.19 0.10 -17.39
C VAL A 164 -0.81 1.48 -17.52
N ASP A 165 -2.11 1.62 -17.25
CA ASP A 165 -2.83 2.90 -17.32
C ASP A 165 -2.46 3.84 -16.17
N PHE A 166 -1.89 3.32 -15.09
CA PHE A 166 -1.44 4.08 -13.93
C PHE A 166 0.06 4.38 -13.96
N ASN A 167 0.73 4.06 -15.05
CA ASN A 167 2.16 4.31 -15.20
C ASN A 167 2.43 5.82 -15.21
N HIS A 168 3.33 6.26 -14.33
CA HIS A 168 3.69 7.67 -14.09
C HIS A 168 2.53 8.53 -13.53
N ASP A 169 1.51 7.92 -12.94
CA ASP A 169 0.51 8.66 -12.20
C ASP A 169 1.15 9.24 -10.92
N PRO A 170 1.03 10.55 -10.65
CA PRO A 170 1.72 11.20 -9.54
C PRO A 170 1.08 10.95 -8.17
N HIS A 171 -0.11 10.34 -8.10
CA HIS A 171 -0.76 10.07 -6.83
C HIS A 171 -0.07 8.91 -6.10
N SER A 172 0.03 9.04 -4.78
CA SER A 172 0.58 7.96 -3.94
C SER A 172 -0.32 6.72 -3.91
N ALA A 173 -1.62 6.89 -4.11
CA ALA A 173 -2.61 5.83 -4.10
C ALA A 173 -3.77 6.14 -5.03
N ILE A 174 -4.14 5.22 -5.91
CA ILE A 174 -5.34 5.33 -6.74
C ILE A 174 -6.28 4.17 -6.35
N VAL A 175 -7.42 4.50 -5.75
CA VAL A 175 -8.40 3.49 -5.33
C VAL A 175 -9.25 3.07 -6.52
N ASP A 176 -9.29 1.78 -6.78
CA ASP A 176 -10.19 1.18 -7.77
C ASP A 176 -11.55 0.90 -7.14
N GLY A 177 -12.49 1.83 -7.30
CA GLY A 177 -13.83 1.71 -6.75
C GLY A 177 -14.63 0.53 -7.31
N THR A 178 -14.26 0.06 -8.50
CA THR A 178 -14.92 -1.13 -9.12
C THR A 178 -14.56 -2.42 -8.39
N GLN A 179 -13.45 -2.44 -7.63
CA GLN A 179 -12.94 -3.60 -6.92
C GLN A 179 -13.22 -3.57 -5.41
N THR A 180 -13.90 -2.56 -4.90
CA THR A 180 -14.32 -2.53 -3.50
C THR A 180 -15.36 -3.61 -3.22
N ARG A 181 -15.15 -4.39 -2.17
CA ARG A 181 -16.07 -5.42 -1.69
C ARG A 181 -16.27 -5.29 -0.18
N VAL A 182 -17.45 -5.67 0.29
CA VAL A 182 -17.74 -5.81 1.73
C VAL A 182 -18.41 -7.16 1.95
N SER A 183 -17.88 -7.93 2.87
CA SER A 183 -18.44 -9.22 3.27
C SER A 183 -18.89 -9.17 4.73
N GLY A 184 -20.09 -9.68 5.02
CA GLY A 184 -20.64 -9.72 6.38
C GLY A 184 -20.75 -8.35 7.07
N ALA A 185 -20.87 -7.27 6.29
CA ALA A 185 -20.93 -5.88 6.73
C ALA A 185 -19.69 -5.33 7.48
N HIS A 186 -18.70 -6.18 7.79
CA HIS A 186 -17.54 -5.80 8.60
C HIS A 186 -16.18 -6.06 7.92
N LEU A 187 -16.12 -6.91 6.90
CA LEU A 187 -14.89 -7.17 6.15
C LEU A 187 -14.88 -6.33 4.88
N ILE A 188 -14.07 -5.29 4.88
CA ILE A 188 -13.83 -4.43 3.71
C ILE A 188 -12.65 -4.99 2.93
N LYS A 189 -12.78 -5.04 1.61
CA LYS A 189 -11.70 -5.34 0.68
C LYS A 189 -11.61 -4.23 -0.36
N THR A 190 -10.41 -3.67 -0.56
CA THR A 190 -10.13 -2.65 -1.57
C THR A 190 -8.93 -3.04 -2.41
N LEU A 191 -8.93 -2.64 -3.67
CA LEU A 191 -7.77 -2.70 -4.55
C LEU A 191 -7.25 -1.27 -4.77
N VAL A 192 -5.96 -1.07 -4.57
CA VAL A 192 -5.32 0.24 -4.68
C VAL A 192 -4.10 0.11 -5.59
N TRP A 193 -3.95 1.04 -6.51
CA TRP A 193 -2.83 1.11 -7.45
C TRP A 193 -1.83 2.17 -7.02
N CYS A 194 -0.57 1.95 -7.29
CA CYS A 194 0.46 2.97 -7.19
C CYS A 194 1.59 2.73 -8.19
N ASP A 195 2.14 3.82 -8.71
CA ASP A 195 3.41 3.80 -9.43
C ASP A 195 4.55 3.47 -8.45
N ASN A 196 5.60 2.81 -8.92
CA ASN A 196 6.70 2.37 -8.05
C ASN A 196 7.81 3.44 -7.89
N GLU A 197 7.75 4.52 -8.66
CA GLU A 197 8.75 5.59 -8.72
C GLU A 197 8.54 6.68 -7.63
#